data_8ee785c8259ccd7a8f05c5e451f3663a
#
_entry.id   8ee785c8259ccd7a8f05c5e451f3663a
#
_cell.length_a   1.000
_cell.length_b   1.000
_cell.length_c   1.000
_cell.angle_alpha   90.00
_cell.angle_beta   90.00
_cell.angle_gamma   90.00
#
_symmetry.space_group_name_H-M   'P 1'
#
loop_
_entity.id
_entity.type
_entity.pdbx_description
1 polymer ?
#
loop_
_entity_poly.entity_id
_entity_poly.type
_entity_poly.pdbx_seq_one_letter_code
_entity_poly.pdbx_strand_id
1 'polypeptide(L)'
;MSILEVKNIRKSFGKENVLKGIDFSMEEGQVISIIGSSGSGKTTLLRCIGFLETADAGTVAVDGNIIFDASIKAKHSAEEKRKMQLNFGFVFQSFNLFPQYNVLDNITLAPKLLAKKRSDYKVNKAHIFKEIEDVALRLLEKSGLTDKAKSYPCELSGGQQQRVAIARALALNPRIMLFDEPTSALDPELTNEVLKIIKSLADTNMTMIIVTHEMAFAKQVSDKVIFMDGGVIAEEGSPEEIFGNPKTQRLKEFLSNAKL
;
A
#
# COMPACT_ATOMS: atom_id res chain seq x y z
N MET A 1 -8.10 -11.09 -15.69
CA MET A 1 -9.08 -9.98 -15.50
C MET A 1 -8.47 -8.96 -14.57
N SER A 2 -8.61 -7.67 -14.91
CA SER A 2 -8.05 -6.60 -14.07
C SER A 2 -8.69 -6.58 -12.68
N ILE A 3 -7.88 -6.67 -11.63
CA ILE A 3 -8.34 -6.51 -10.25
C ILE A 3 -8.51 -5.04 -9.87
N LEU A 4 -7.70 -4.16 -10.48
CA LEU A 4 -7.75 -2.72 -10.27
C LEU A 4 -7.74 -1.99 -11.62
N GLU A 5 -8.68 -1.07 -11.80
CA GLU A 5 -8.64 -0.10 -12.91
C GLU A 5 -8.69 1.31 -12.33
N VAL A 6 -7.75 2.12 -12.75
CA VAL A 6 -7.61 3.54 -12.40
C VAL A 6 -7.75 4.32 -13.69
N LYS A 7 -8.75 5.21 -13.78
CA LYS A 7 -9.02 5.97 -15.01
C LYS A 7 -9.12 7.46 -14.73
N ASN A 8 -8.31 8.24 -15.43
CA ASN A 8 -8.27 9.69 -15.45
C ASN A 8 -8.25 10.33 -14.04
N ILE A 9 -7.49 9.72 -13.10
CA ILE A 9 -7.37 10.26 -11.74
C ILE A 9 -6.64 11.60 -11.77
N ARG A 10 -7.32 12.64 -11.28
CA ARG A 10 -6.79 14.00 -11.12
C ARG A 10 -6.89 14.45 -9.69
N LYS A 11 -5.91 15.23 -9.24
CA LYS A 11 -5.88 15.82 -7.90
C LYS A 11 -5.13 17.12 -7.90
N SER A 12 -5.75 18.12 -7.27
CA SER A 12 -5.14 19.44 -7.06
C SER A 12 -5.18 19.81 -5.58
N PHE A 13 -4.19 20.55 -5.13
CA PHE A 13 -4.16 21.18 -3.82
C PHE A 13 -4.01 22.69 -4.03
N GLY A 14 -5.11 23.43 -3.75
CA GLY A 14 -5.19 24.84 -4.08
C GLY A 14 -5.01 25.08 -5.58
N LYS A 15 -3.92 25.76 -5.97
CA LYS A 15 -3.62 26.04 -7.39
C LYS A 15 -2.69 25.02 -8.05
N GLU A 16 -2.16 24.09 -7.30
CA GLU A 16 -1.19 23.10 -7.78
C GLU A 16 -1.90 21.83 -8.26
N ASN A 17 -1.76 21.51 -9.53
CA ASN A 17 -2.25 20.27 -10.14
C ASN A 17 -1.22 19.17 -9.95
N VAL A 18 -1.41 18.32 -8.93
CA VAL A 18 -0.47 17.25 -8.55
C VAL A 18 -0.65 16.01 -9.41
N LEU A 19 -1.90 15.59 -9.69
CA LEU A 19 -2.21 14.50 -10.63
C LEU A 19 -2.99 15.07 -11.81
N LYS A 20 -2.53 14.76 -13.02
CA LYS A 20 -3.02 15.41 -14.26
C LYS A 20 -3.75 14.46 -15.20
N GLY A 21 -4.30 13.38 -14.66
CA GLY A 21 -4.97 12.32 -15.42
C GLY A 21 -4.07 11.08 -15.46
N ILE A 22 -4.26 10.21 -14.48
CA ILE A 22 -3.51 8.95 -14.35
C ILE A 22 -4.43 7.82 -14.75
N ASP A 23 -3.94 6.99 -15.68
CA ASP A 23 -4.62 5.81 -16.20
C ASP A 23 -3.69 4.60 -16.11
N PHE A 24 -4.11 3.55 -15.42
CA PHE A 24 -3.45 2.25 -15.47
C PHE A 24 -4.39 1.15 -14.98
N SER A 25 -4.03 -0.10 -15.27
CA SER A 25 -4.71 -1.29 -14.77
C SER A 25 -3.71 -2.29 -14.19
N MET A 26 -4.22 -3.17 -13.34
CA MET A 26 -3.47 -4.17 -12.63
C MET A 26 -4.22 -5.49 -12.59
N GLU A 27 -3.53 -6.59 -12.75
CA GLU A 27 -4.08 -7.95 -12.65
C GLU A 27 -3.89 -8.53 -11.23
N GLU A 28 -4.69 -9.54 -10.88
CA GLU A 28 -4.57 -10.23 -9.60
C GLU A 28 -3.20 -10.92 -9.48
N GLY A 29 -2.56 -10.79 -8.33
CA GLY A 29 -1.20 -11.30 -8.07
C GLY A 29 -0.09 -10.43 -8.65
N GLN A 30 -0.40 -9.40 -9.44
CA GLN A 30 0.61 -8.53 -10.04
C GLN A 30 1.24 -7.59 -9.02
N VAL A 31 2.53 -7.34 -9.16
CA VAL A 31 3.27 -6.33 -8.42
C VAL A 31 3.62 -5.16 -9.34
N ILE A 32 3.11 -3.97 -9.02
CA ILE A 32 3.46 -2.73 -9.72
C ILE A 32 4.34 -1.87 -8.83
N SER A 33 5.55 -1.53 -9.29
CA SER A 33 6.34 -0.46 -8.66
C SER A 33 6.12 0.87 -9.33
N ILE A 34 5.92 1.92 -8.51
CA ILE A 34 5.83 3.31 -8.98
C ILE A 34 7.11 4.03 -8.56
N ILE A 35 7.88 4.49 -9.54
CA ILE A 35 9.13 5.22 -9.35
C ILE A 35 9.01 6.65 -9.92
N GLY A 36 9.92 7.53 -9.57
CA GLY A 36 9.95 8.91 -10.07
C GLY A 36 10.52 9.90 -9.06
N SER A 37 10.76 11.12 -9.52
CA SER A 37 11.34 12.20 -8.70
C SER A 37 10.44 12.57 -7.52
N SER A 38 11.03 13.18 -6.47
CA SER A 38 10.26 13.76 -5.37
C SER A 38 9.28 14.81 -5.93
N GLY A 39 8.06 14.83 -5.40
CA GLY A 39 7.02 15.74 -5.88
C GLY A 39 6.31 15.32 -7.19
N SER A 40 6.65 14.17 -7.80
CA SER A 40 5.95 13.70 -9.03
C SER A 40 4.52 13.21 -8.81
N GLY A 41 4.02 13.15 -7.56
CA GLY A 41 2.65 12.78 -7.24
C GLY A 41 2.43 11.33 -6.80
N LYS A 42 3.47 10.51 -6.65
CA LYS A 42 3.40 9.07 -6.30
C LYS A 42 2.57 8.79 -5.04
N THR A 43 2.95 9.41 -3.92
CA THR A 43 2.23 9.30 -2.63
C THR A 43 0.78 9.79 -2.75
N THR A 44 0.55 10.89 -3.48
CA THR A 44 -0.80 11.42 -3.72
C THR A 44 -1.65 10.42 -4.51
N LEU A 45 -1.09 9.81 -5.56
CA LEU A 45 -1.76 8.76 -6.33
C LEU A 45 -2.14 7.59 -5.44
N LEU A 46 -1.19 7.08 -4.66
CA LEU A 46 -1.42 5.94 -3.76
C LEU A 46 -2.52 6.25 -2.73
N ARG A 47 -2.51 7.47 -2.17
CA ARG A 47 -3.56 7.92 -1.24
C ARG A 47 -4.92 8.08 -1.89
N CYS A 48 -4.99 8.52 -3.14
CA CYS A 48 -6.24 8.58 -3.91
C CYS A 48 -6.80 7.17 -4.16
N ILE A 49 -5.96 6.22 -4.57
CA ILE A 49 -6.36 4.82 -4.79
C ILE A 49 -6.85 4.17 -3.49
N GLY A 50 -6.15 4.41 -2.38
CA GLY A 50 -6.50 3.88 -1.05
C GLY A 50 -7.62 4.66 -0.32
N PHE A 51 -8.22 5.66 -0.96
CA PHE A 51 -9.27 6.53 -0.39
C PHE A 51 -8.89 7.25 0.91
N LEU A 52 -7.60 7.51 1.09
CA LEU A 52 -7.09 8.38 2.14
C LEU A 52 -7.15 9.85 1.71
N GLU A 53 -7.11 10.08 0.39
CA GLU A 53 -7.34 11.37 -0.25
C GLU A 53 -8.44 11.21 -1.30
N THR A 54 -9.28 12.23 -1.47
CA THR A 54 -10.36 12.20 -2.47
C THR A 54 -9.84 12.78 -3.78
N ALA A 55 -9.88 12.01 -4.86
CA ALA A 55 -9.54 12.49 -6.19
C ALA A 55 -10.59 13.52 -6.67
N ASP A 56 -10.16 14.51 -7.46
CA ASP A 56 -11.03 15.57 -7.98
C ASP A 56 -11.73 15.14 -9.28
N ALA A 57 -11.16 14.16 -10.00
CA ALA A 57 -11.75 13.57 -11.19
C ALA A 57 -11.27 12.10 -11.35
N GLY A 58 -11.97 11.35 -12.18
CA GLY A 58 -11.64 9.97 -12.54
C GLY A 58 -12.43 8.93 -11.78
N THR A 59 -12.12 7.67 -12.04
CA THR A 59 -12.78 6.50 -11.46
C THR A 59 -11.78 5.48 -10.95
N VAL A 60 -12.17 4.73 -9.92
CA VAL A 60 -11.45 3.56 -9.43
C VAL A 60 -12.41 2.39 -9.42
N ALA A 61 -12.04 1.29 -10.09
CA ALA A 61 -12.78 0.04 -10.06
C ALA A 61 -11.94 -1.08 -9.47
N VAL A 62 -12.58 -1.95 -8.68
CA VAL A 62 -11.98 -3.17 -8.12
C VAL A 62 -12.86 -4.35 -8.53
N ASP A 63 -12.25 -5.42 -9.07
CA ASP A 63 -12.96 -6.59 -9.61
C ASP A 63 -14.05 -6.21 -10.65
N GLY A 64 -13.76 -5.24 -11.51
CA GLY A 64 -14.69 -4.73 -12.51
C GLY A 64 -15.84 -3.86 -11.96
N ASN A 65 -15.93 -3.68 -10.65
CA ASN A 65 -16.94 -2.84 -10.02
C ASN A 65 -16.37 -1.44 -9.77
N ILE A 66 -17.00 -0.41 -10.31
CA ILE A 66 -16.63 0.98 -10.00
C ILE A 66 -17.00 1.24 -8.54
N ILE A 67 -15.97 1.40 -7.68
CA ILE A 67 -16.14 1.69 -6.26
C ILE A 67 -16.02 3.19 -5.96
N PHE A 68 -15.43 3.96 -6.88
CA PHE A 68 -15.33 5.41 -6.80
C PHE A 68 -15.50 6.05 -8.18
N ASP A 69 -16.32 7.09 -8.24
CA ASP A 69 -16.50 7.93 -9.43
C ASP A 69 -16.62 9.39 -8.97
N ALA A 70 -15.64 10.20 -9.32
CA ALA A 70 -15.60 11.62 -8.95
C ALA A 70 -16.72 12.46 -9.61
N SER A 71 -17.35 11.97 -10.68
CA SER A 71 -18.49 12.65 -11.32
C SER A 71 -19.77 12.60 -10.48
N ILE A 72 -19.86 11.61 -9.58
CA ILE A 72 -20.98 11.46 -8.65
C ILE A 72 -20.81 12.45 -7.49
N LYS A 73 -21.55 13.55 -7.52
CA LYS A 73 -21.48 14.62 -6.50
C LYS A 73 -22.00 14.21 -5.12
N ALA A 74 -22.62 13.04 -4.98
CA ALA A 74 -23.08 12.56 -3.68
C ALA A 74 -21.87 12.27 -2.77
N LYS A 75 -21.88 12.87 -1.57
CA LYS A 75 -20.84 12.57 -0.56
C LYS A 75 -21.02 11.13 -0.10
N HIS A 76 -20.00 10.31 -0.30
CA HIS A 76 -19.96 8.98 0.30
C HIS A 76 -20.09 9.07 1.82
N SER A 77 -20.95 8.24 2.37
CA SER A 77 -21.07 8.07 3.82
C SER A 77 -19.77 7.52 4.41
N ALA A 78 -19.58 7.68 5.71
CA ALA A 78 -18.43 7.09 6.40
C ALA A 78 -18.37 5.56 6.26
N GLU A 79 -19.52 4.91 6.12
CA GLU A 79 -19.60 3.47 5.93
C GLU A 79 -19.19 3.05 4.51
N GLU A 80 -19.62 3.76 3.49
CA GLU A 80 -19.21 3.51 2.10
C GLU A 80 -17.70 3.72 1.94
N LYS A 81 -17.16 4.83 2.47
CA LYS A 81 -15.71 5.07 2.47
C LYS A 81 -14.95 3.92 3.14
N ARG A 82 -15.42 3.44 4.27
CA ARG A 82 -14.81 2.30 4.95
C ARG A 82 -14.84 1.03 4.09
N LYS A 83 -15.96 0.73 3.41
CA LYS A 83 -16.06 -0.42 2.50
C LYS A 83 -15.07 -0.31 1.35
N MET A 84 -14.91 0.87 0.76
CA MET A 84 -13.89 1.11 -0.28
C MET A 84 -12.49 0.87 0.26
N GLN A 85 -12.15 1.45 1.42
CA GLN A 85 -10.83 1.33 2.05
C GLN A 85 -10.47 -0.10 2.42
N LEU A 86 -11.44 -0.95 2.77
CA LEU A 86 -11.19 -2.36 3.15
C LEU A 86 -10.68 -3.22 1.99
N ASN A 87 -10.78 -2.78 0.73
CA ASN A 87 -10.13 -3.44 -0.38
C ASN A 87 -8.61 -3.31 -0.33
N PHE A 88 -8.09 -2.32 0.40
CA PHE A 88 -6.69 -1.94 0.41
C PHE A 88 -6.07 -2.07 1.79
N GLY A 89 -4.89 -2.69 1.87
CA GLY A 89 -4.01 -2.62 3.02
C GLY A 89 -2.97 -1.52 2.79
N PHE A 90 -2.92 -0.49 3.62
CA PHE A 90 -2.00 0.62 3.44
C PHE A 90 -0.83 0.55 4.43
N VAL A 91 0.39 0.63 3.91
CA VAL A 91 1.65 0.71 4.66
C VAL A 91 2.30 2.05 4.36
N PHE A 92 2.45 2.87 5.37
CA PHE A 92 2.96 4.24 5.26
C PHE A 92 4.48 4.31 5.36
N GLN A 93 5.04 5.40 4.87
CA GLN A 93 6.44 5.78 5.04
C GLN A 93 6.84 5.87 6.53
N SER A 94 6.02 6.53 7.34
CA SER A 94 6.11 6.49 8.81
C SER A 94 5.24 5.34 9.30
N PHE A 95 5.71 4.58 10.25
CA PHE A 95 5.08 3.33 10.72
C PHE A 95 3.64 3.50 11.20
N ASN A 96 3.31 4.67 11.73
CA ASN A 96 1.97 5.09 12.19
C ASN A 96 1.31 4.05 13.12
N LEU A 97 2.11 3.41 13.99
CA LEU A 97 1.59 2.56 15.04
C LEU A 97 0.94 3.41 16.13
N PHE A 98 -0.10 2.88 16.73
CA PHE A 98 -0.74 3.51 17.88
C PHE A 98 0.15 3.34 19.11
N PRO A 99 0.75 4.41 19.65
CA PRO A 99 1.75 4.31 20.73
C PRO A 99 1.18 3.78 22.05
N GLN A 100 -0.13 3.95 22.28
CA GLN A 100 -0.83 3.48 23.47
C GLN A 100 -1.22 1.99 23.45
N TYR A 101 -1.04 1.31 22.32
CA TYR A 101 -1.34 -0.10 22.14
C TYR A 101 -0.04 -0.90 21.96
N ASN A 102 0.00 -2.10 22.53
CA ASN A 102 1.07 -3.05 22.24
C ASN A 102 0.99 -3.56 20.78
N VAL A 103 1.95 -4.36 20.37
CA VAL A 103 2.04 -4.91 19.00
C VAL A 103 0.79 -5.72 18.65
N LEU A 104 0.36 -6.64 19.48
CA LEU A 104 -0.81 -7.48 19.22
C LEU A 104 -2.09 -6.64 19.11
N ASP A 105 -2.25 -5.65 19.99
CA ASP A 105 -3.41 -4.76 19.95
C ASP A 105 -3.39 -3.85 18.72
N ASN A 106 -2.22 -3.36 18.28
CA ASN A 106 -2.09 -2.63 17.02
C ASN A 106 -2.61 -3.43 15.81
N ILE A 107 -2.32 -4.74 15.77
CA ILE A 107 -2.73 -5.61 14.66
C ILE A 107 -4.22 -5.97 14.78
N THR A 108 -4.71 -6.24 16.00
CA THR A 108 -6.07 -6.78 16.22
C THR A 108 -7.15 -5.71 16.34
N LEU A 109 -6.81 -4.43 16.57
CA LEU A 109 -7.76 -3.35 16.81
C LEU A 109 -8.81 -3.23 15.70
N ALA A 110 -8.37 -3.08 14.46
CA ALA A 110 -9.28 -2.88 13.32
C ALA A 110 -10.14 -4.12 13.04
N PRO A 111 -9.60 -5.36 12.99
CA PRO A 111 -10.41 -6.58 12.91
C PRO A 111 -11.45 -6.71 14.04
N LYS A 112 -11.08 -6.43 15.30
CA LYS A 112 -12.00 -6.47 16.44
C LYS A 112 -13.13 -5.42 16.32
N LEU A 113 -12.83 -4.22 15.78
CA LEU A 113 -13.83 -3.20 15.51
C LEU A 113 -14.79 -3.59 14.38
N LEU A 114 -14.29 -4.21 13.31
CA LEU A 114 -15.12 -4.73 12.21
C LEU A 114 -16.02 -5.87 12.68
N ALA A 115 -15.49 -6.77 13.50
CA ALA A 115 -16.23 -7.90 14.04
C ALA A 115 -17.49 -7.48 14.84
N LYS A 116 -17.51 -6.27 15.42
CA LYS A 116 -18.70 -5.74 16.13
C LYS A 116 -19.93 -5.59 15.23
N LYS A 117 -19.75 -5.55 13.90
CA LYS A 117 -20.84 -5.46 12.92
C LYS A 117 -21.39 -6.83 12.52
N ARG A 118 -20.78 -7.93 12.94
CA ARG A 118 -21.26 -9.30 12.65
C ARG A 118 -22.55 -9.58 13.41
N SER A 119 -23.48 -10.27 12.78
CA SER A 119 -24.76 -10.66 13.39
C SER A 119 -24.57 -11.57 14.61
N ASP A 120 -23.55 -12.44 14.59
CA ASP A 120 -23.22 -13.40 15.63
C ASP A 120 -22.32 -12.83 16.74
N TYR A 121 -21.88 -11.54 16.63
CA TYR A 121 -20.90 -10.95 17.56
C TYR A 121 -21.28 -11.07 19.04
N LYS A 122 -22.57 -10.82 19.39
CA LYS A 122 -22.99 -10.83 20.78
C LYS A 122 -22.88 -12.21 21.42
N VAL A 123 -23.12 -13.26 20.65
CA VAL A 123 -23.12 -14.66 21.12
C VAL A 123 -21.70 -15.23 21.09
N ASN A 124 -20.93 -14.94 20.04
CA ASN A 124 -19.66 -15.59 19.74
C ASN A 124 -18.43 -14.69 19.98
N LYS A 125 -18.57 -13.58 20.72
CA LYS A 125 -17.52 -12.56 20.89
C LYS A 125 -16.15 -13.14 21.29
N ALA A 126 -16.13 -14.04 22.29
CA ALA A 126 -14.87 -14.62 22.78
C ALA A 126 -14.18 -15.47 21.70
N HIS A 127 -14.95 -16.25 20.96
CA HIS A 127 -14.45 -17.08 19.87
C HIS A 127 -13.90 -16.22 18.73
N ILE A 128 -14.68 -15.21 18.28
CA ILE A 128 -14.27 -14.27 17.24
C ILE A 128 -12.97 -13.54 17.61
N PHE A 129 -12.84 -13.10 18.85
CA PHE A 129 -11.63 -12.42 19.29
C PHE A 129 -10.42 -13.34 19.31
N LYS A 130 -10.61 -14.60 19.73
CA LYS A 130 -9.55 -15.62 19.68
C LYS A 130 -9.11 -15.88 18.22
N GLU A 131 -10.03 -16.05 17.30
CA GLU A 131 -9.70 -16.21 15.86
C GLU A 131 -8.87 -15.03 15.33
N ILE A 132 -9.25 -13.78 15.68
CA ILE A 132 -8.52 -12.57 15.30
C ILE A 132 -7.10 -12.56 15.89
N GLU A 133 -6.96 -12.94 17.17
CA GLU A 133 -5.65 -13.01 17.83
C GLU A 133 -4.78 -14.12 17.25
N ASP A 134 -5.35 -15.28 16.93
CA ASP A 134 -4.63 -16.38 16.26
C ASP A 134 -4.12 -15.96 14.86
N VAL A 135 -4.91 -15.19 14.10
CA VAL A 135 -4.45 -14.61 12.83
C VAL A 135 -3.29 -13.63 13.04
N ALA A 136 -3.42 -12.74 14.03
CA ALA A 136 -2.39 -11.75 14.33
C ALA A 136 -1.07 -12.41 14.78
N LEU A 137 -1.13 -13.46 15.60
CA LEU A 137 0.04 -14.22 16.03
C LEU A 137 0.74 -14.93 14.87
N ARG A 138 -0.01 -15.52 13.93
CA ARG A 138 0.57 -16.09 12.69
C ARG A 138 1.26 -15.04 11.82
N LEU A 139 0.71 -13.81 11.73
CA LEU A 139 1.34 -12.72 11.00
C LEU A 139 2.62 -12.24 11.69
N LEU A 140 2.65 -12.21 13.03
CA LEU A 140 3.84 -11.91 13.83
C LEU A 140 4.92 -12.98 13.66
N GLU A 141 4.54 -14.26 13.64
CA GLU A 141 5.45 -15.37 13.38
C GLU A 141 6.13 -15.24 12.02
N LYS A 142 5.34 -15.00 10.95
CA LYS A 142 5.87 -14.75 9.59
C LYS A 142 6.78 -13.53 9.52
N SER A 143 6.59 -12.54 10.40
CA SER A 143 7.40 -11.33 10.49
C SER A 143 8.59 -11.46 11.44
N GLY A 144 8.78 -12.62 12.11
CA GLY A 144 9.83 -12.85 13.10
C GLY A 144 9.70 -11.99 14.35
N LEU A 145 8.44 -11.70 14.80
CA LEU A 145 8.15 -10.79 15.91
C LEU A 145 7.25 -11.42 16.99
N THR A 146 7.21 -12.74 17.09
CA THR A 146 6.35 -13.45 18.06
C THR A 146 6.66 -13.06 19.50
N ASP A 147 7.95 -12.90 19.84
CA ASP A 147 8.43 -12.47 21.16
C ASP A 147 8.07 -11.01 21.50
N LYS A 148 7.74 -10.21 20.51
CA LYS A 148 7.38 -8.78 20.62
C LYS A 148 5.87 -8.52 20.73
N ALA A 149 5.02 -9.54 20.77
CA ALA A 149 3.57 -9.39 20.77
C ALA A 149 3.03 -8.45 21.86
N LYS A 150 3.68 -8.41 23.01
CA LYS A 150 3.32 -7.56 24.18
C LYS A 150 4.12 -6.27 24.28
N SER A 151 5.14 -6.06 23.43
CA SER A 151 5.95 -4.84 23.41
C SER A 151 5.15 -3.65 22.85
N TYR A 152 5.50 -2.45 23.28
CA TYR A 152 4.94 -1.20 22.76
C TYR A 152 5.82 -0.64 21.63
N PRO A 153 5.28 0.24 20.75
CA PRO A 153 6.03 0.79 19.64
C PRO A 153 7.37 1.43 20.02
N CYS A 154 7.44 2.09 21.18
CA CYS A 154 8.68 2.73 21.67
C CYS A 154 9.79 1.72 22.05
N GLU A 155 9.46 0.45 22.20
CA GLU A 155 10.40 -0.63 22.53
C GLU A 155 10.91 -1.37 21.28
N LEU A 156 10.49 -0.93 20.08
CA LEU A 156 10.80 -1.56 18.80
C LEU A 156 11.76 -0.72 17.97
N SER A 157 12.66 -1.39 17.23
CA SER A 157 13.43 -0.73 16.19
C SER A 157 12.52 -0.26 15.04
N GLY A 158 12.98 0.67 14.21
CA GLY A 158 12.23 1.15 13.04
C GLY A 158 11.79 0.01 12.11
N GLY A 159 12.69 -0.93 11.81
CA GLY A 159 12.36 -2.10 10.99
C GLY A 159 11.34 -3.02 11.64
N GLN A 160 11.39 -3.20 12.98
CA GLN A 160 10.37 -3.95 13.72
C GLN A 160 9.01 -3.24 13.66
N GLN A 161 8.98 -1.91 13.83
CA GLN A 161 7.75 -1.12 13.73
C GLN A 161 7.12 -1.24 12.31
N GLN A 162 7.94 -1.19 11.27
CA GLN A 162 7.47 -1.36 9.90
C GLN A 162 6.91 -2.77 9.65
N ARG A 163 7.56 -3.80 10.16
CA ARG A 163 7.04 -5.18 10.08
C ARG A 163 5.70 -5.33 10.80
N VAL A 164 5.52 -4.68 11.95
CA VAL A 164 4.21 -4.62 12.63
C VAL A 164 3.17 -3.87 11.80
N ALA A 165 3.55 -2.76 11.15
CA ALA A 165 2.64 -2.00 10.26
C ALA A 165 2.18 -2.85 9.06
N ILE A 166 3.07 -3.65 8.47
CA ILE A 166 2.74 -4.62 7.41
C ILE A 166 1.77 -5.69 7.95
N ALA A 167 2.07 -6.31 9.09
CA ALA A 167 1.20 -7.31 9.72
C ALA A 167 -0.19 -6.73 10.04
N ARG A 168 -0.26 -5.49 10.53
CA ARG A 168 -1.52 -4.78 10.79
C ARG A 168 -2.35 -4.58 9.52
N ALA A 169 -1.73 -4.21 8.40
CA ALA A 169 -2.41 -4.05 7.13
C ALA A 169 -2.94 -5.41 6.61
N LEU A 170 -2.14 -6.46 6.69
CA LEU A 170 -2.51 -7.83 6.28
C LEU A 170 -3.62 -8.43 7.15
N ALA A 171 -3.74 -8.05 8.42
CA ALA A 171 -4.77 -8.57 9.32
C ALA A 171 -6.21 -8.23 8.90
N LEU A 172 -6.38 -7.26 8.01
CA LEU A 172 -7.67 -6.91 7.39
C LEU A 172 -8.00 -7.75 6.16
N ASN A 173 -7.09 -8.64 5.75
CA ASN A 173 -7.22 -9.47 4.54
C ASN A 173 -7.57 -8.65 3.28
N PRO A 174 -6.77 -7.62 2.94
CA PRO A 174 -7.04 -6.73 1.81
C PRO A 174 -6.86 -7.46 0.47
N ARG A 175 -7.53 -6.96 -0.57
CA ARG A 175 -7.33 -7.45 -1.96
C ARG A 175 -6.03 -6.95 -2.56
N ILE A 176 -5.62 -5.74 -2.19
CA ILE A 176 -4.45 -5.06 -2.75
C ILE A 176 -3.67 -4.39 -1.60
N MET A 177 -2.37 -4.61 -1.54
CA MET A 177 -1.48 -3.90 -0.61
C MET A 177 -0.88 -2.67 -1.29
N LEU A 178 -0.90 -1.55 -0.58
CA LEU A 178 -0.34 -0.27 -1.01
C LEU A 178 0.83 0.10 -0.09
N PHE A 179 2.02 0.21 -0.64
CA PHE A 179 3.24 0.57 0.10
C PHE A 179 3.72 1.96 -0.33
N ASP A 180 3.72 2.91 0.59
CA ASP A 180 4.19 4.29 0.37
C ASP A 180 5.58 4.45 0.96
N GLU A 181 6.62 4.24 0.16
CA GLU A 181 8.03 4.34 0.54
C GLU A 181 8.37 3.58 1.85
N PRO A 182 8.11 2.28 1.93
CA PRO A 182 8.13 1.52 3.20
C PRO A 182 9.49 1.43 3.88
N THR A 183 10.56 1.87 3.24
CA THR A 183 11.94 1.78 3.75
C THR A 183 12.62 3.13 3.96
N SER A 184 12.01 4.23 3.53
CA SER A 184 12.67 5.55 3.51
C SER A 184 13.01 6.12 4.90
N ALA A 185 12.37 5.61 5.96
CA ALA A 185 12.63 5.99 7.35
C ALA A 185 13.58 5.02 8.08
N LEU A 186 14.25 4.11 7.35
CA LEU A 186 15.07 3.04 7.90
C LEU A 186 16.54 3.19 7.48
N ASP A 187 17.42 2.68 8.32
CA ASP A 187 18.82 2.49 7.94
C ASP A 187 18.96 1.29 6.95
N PRO A 188 20.12 1.16 6.26
CA PRO A 188 20.29 0.15 5.22
C PRO A 188 20.15 -1.32 5.69
N GLU A 189 20.52 -1.62 6.94
CA GLU A 189 20.38 -2.99 7.47
C GLU A 189 18.92 -3.35 7.66
N LEU A 190 18.14 -2.47 8.30
CA LEU A 190 16.71 -2.67 8.54
C LEU A 190 15.88 -2.60 7.25
N THR A 191 16.33 -1.80 6.26
CA THR A 191 15.76 -1.77 4.91
C THR A 191 15.69 -3.17 4.30
N ASN A 192 16.79 -3.91 4.33
CA ASN A 192 16.85 -5.27 3.75
C ASN A 192 15.88 -6.25 4.42
N GLU A 193 15.66 -6.13 5.73
CA GLU A 193 14.70 -6.99 6.44
C GLU A 193 13.25 -6.73 5.98
N VAL A 194 12.88 -5.48 5.81
CA VAL A 194 11.53 -5.10 5.34
C VAL A 194 11.32 -5.50 3.88
N LEU A 195 12.32 -5.28 3.01
CA LEU A 195 12.25 -5.67 1.60
C LEU A 195 12.11 -7.19 1.42
N LYS A 196 12.76 -8.00 2.26
CA LYS A 196 12.59 -9.47 2.27
C LYS A 196 11.14 -9.87 2.56
N ILE A 197 10.47 -9.20 3.50
CA ILE A 197 9.08 -9.48 3.81
C ILE A 197 8.19 -9.10 2.63
N ILE A 198 8.37 -7.91 2.04
CA ILE A 198 7.58 -7.48 0.88
C ILE A 198 7.79 -8.46 -0.29
N LYS A 199 9.03 -8.91 -0.52
CA LYS A 199 9.32 -9.93 -1.52
C LYS A 199 8.59 -11.24 -1.22
N SER A 200 8.58 -11.71 0.03
CA SER A 200 7.87 -12.94 0.39
C SER A 200 6.35 -12.83 0.15
N LEU A 201 5.78 -11.62 0.26
CA LEU A 201 4.38 -11.39 -0.10
C LEU A 201 4.16 -11.50 -1.62
N ALA A 202 5.09 -10.97 -2.43
CA ALA A 202 5.07 -11.15 -3.89
C ALA A 202 5.12 -12.64 -4.25
N ASP A 203 6.00 -13.41 -3.64
CA ASP A 203 6.14 -14.85 -3.85
C ASP A 203 4.88 -15.65 -3.48
N THR A 204 4.00 -15.08 -2.64
CA THR A 204 2.67 -15.67 -2.32
C THR A 204 1.53 -15.11 -3.18
N ASN A 205 1.85 -14.49 -4.32
CA ASN A 205 0.88 -13.95 -5.28
C ASN A 205 -0.01 -12.82 -4.70
N MET A 206 0.52 -12.04 -3.73
CA MET A 206 -0.17 -10.87 -3.20
C MET A 206 -0.14 -9.74 -4.22
N THR A 207 -1.29 -9.19 -4.56
CA THR A 207 -1.41 -8.03 -5.42
C THR A 207 -0.91 -6.78 -4.70
N MET A 208 0.07 -6.05 -5.27
CA MET A 208 0.72 -4.95 -4.57
C MET A 208 1.06 -3.78 -5.49
N ILE A 209 0.89 -2.55 -4.97
CA ILE A 209 1.48 -1.33 -5.55
C ILE A 209 2.50 -0.80 -4.55
N ILE A 210 3.74 -0.58 -5.03
CA ILE A 210 4.87 -0.18 -4.19
C ILE A 210 5.45 1.13 -4.73
N VAL A 211 5.30 2.22 -4.00
CA VAL A 211 6.09 3.45 -4.24
C VAL A 211 7.43 3.27 -3.56
N THR A 212 8.53 3.34 -4.32
CA THR A 212 9.86 3.10 -3.76
C THR A 212 10.96 3.89 -4.47
N HIS A 213 12.03 4.16 -3.74
CA HIS A 213 13.32 4.66 -4.26
C HIS A 213 14.39 3.56 -4.36
N GLU A 214 14.06 2.33 -3.99
CA GLU A 214 14.94 1.16 -4.07
C GLU A 214 14.86 0.54 -5.47
N MET A 215 15.65 1.05 -6.42
CA MET A 215 15.59 0.66 -7.83
C MET A 215 15.92 -0.82 -8.05
N ALA A 216 16.93 -1.34 -7.35
CA ALA A 216 17.31 -2.75 -7.43
C ALA A 216 16.18 -3.66 -6.93
N PHE A 217 15.47 -3.27 -5.88
CA PHE A 217 14.31 -3.99 -5.38
C PHE A 217 13.14 -3.93 -6.36
N ALA A 218 12.79 -2.73 -6.87
CA ALA A 218 11.75 -2.56 -7.87
C ALA A 218 11.99 -3.45 -9.10
N LYS A 219 13.24 -3.50 -9.59
CA LYS A 219 13.63 -4.37 -10.70
C LYS A 219 13.44 -5.85 -10.42
N GLN A 220 13.66 -6.26 -9.16
CA GLN A 220 13.62 -7.69 -8.78
C GLN A 220 12.20 -8.19 -8.49
N VAL A 221 11.31 -7.35 -7.98
CA VAL A 221 10.02 -7.78 -7.42
C VAL A 221 8.83 -7.47 -8.32
N SER A 222 8.97 -6.53 -9.26
CA SER A 222 7.83 -6.02 -10.03
C SER A 222 7.59 -6.80 -11.31
N ASP A 223 6.32 -6.99 -11.64
CA ASP A 223 5.87 -7.41 -12.98
C ASP A 223 5.77 -6.22 -13.94
N LYS A 224 5.48 -5.04 -13.37
CA LYS A 224 5.34 -3.78 -14.12
C LYS A 224 5.93 -2.64 -13.31
N VAL A 225 6.58 -1.71 -14.00
CA VAL A 225 7.10 -0.47 -13.41
C VAL A 225 6.45 0.72 -14.08
N ILE A 226 5.99 1.67 -13.28
CA ILE A 226 5.41 2.95 -13.72
C ILE A 226 6.36 4.07 -13.30
N PHE A 227 6.87 4.82 -14.28
CA PHE A 227 7.64 6.04 -14.02
C PHE A 227 6.74 7.27 -14.08
N MET A 228 6.62 7.94 -12.94
CA MET A 228 5.86 9.19 -12.82
C MET A 228 6.78 10.42 -12.85
N ASP A 229 6.42 11.39 -13.67
CA ASP A 229 7.06 12.71 -13.68
C ASP A 229 6.03 13.81 -13.90
N GLY A 230 6.13 14.93 -13.18
CA GLY A 230 5.27 16.09 -13.34
C GLY A 230 3.76 15.84 -13.22
N GLY A 231 3.35 14.79 -12.49
CA GLY A 231 1.94 14.44 -12.24
C GLY A 231 1.29 13.57 -13.31
N VAL A 232 2.06 12.98 -14.20
CA VAL A 232 1.60 12.04 -15.24
C VAL A 232 2.43 10.76 -15.22
N ILE A 233 1.93 9.68 -15.82
CA ILE A 233 2.73 8.51 -16.18
C ILE A 233 3.54 8.89 -17.41
N ALA A 234 4.85 9.05 -17.23
CA ALA A 234 5.75 9.42 -18.34
C ALA A 234 6.21 8.18 -19.13
N GLU A 235 6.34 7.04 -18.47
CA GLU A 235 6.67 5.76 -19.08
C GLU A 235 6.21 4.60 -18.21
N GLU A 236 5.80 3.49 -18.82
CA GLU A 236 5.49 2.26 -18.13
C GLU A 236 5.91 1.04 -18.96
N GLY A 237 6.25 -0.05 -18.30
CA GLY A 237 6.68 -1.29 -18.96
C GLY A 237 7.13 -2.34 -17.98
N SER A 238 7.72 -3.42 -18.49
CA SER A 238 8.39 -4.41 -17.68
C SER A 238 9.65 -3.83 -17.01
N PRO A 239 10.15 -4.43 -15.93
CA PRO A 239 11.42 -4.01 -15.32
C PRO A 239 12.58 -3.98 -16.33
N GLU A 240 12.65 -4.93 -17.27
CA GLU A 240 13.67 -4.99 -18.31
C GLU A 240 13.57 -3.78 -19.25
N GLU A 241 12.37 -3.38 -19.62
CA GLU A 241 12.15 -2.21 -20.47
C GLU A 241 12.55 -0.91 -19.75
N ILE A 242 12.04 -0.71 -18.53
CA ILE A 242 12.22 0.53 -17.78
C ILE A 242 13.68 0.71 -17.32
N PHE A 243 14.30 -0.32 -16.79
CA PHE A 243 15.68 -0.22 -16.26
C PHE A 243 16.77 -0.55 -17.29
N GLY A 244 16.46 -1.35 -18.31
CA GLY A 244 17.43 -1.78 -19.30
C GLY A 244 17.39 -0.98 -20.61
N ASN A 245 16.21 -0.53 -21.03
CA ASN A 245 16.01 0.20 -22.30
C ASN A 245 15.03 1.35 -22.17
N PRO A 246 15.30 2.36 -21.30
CA PRO A 246 14.44 3.51 -21.09
C PRO A 246 14.26 4.30 -22.39
N LYS A 247 12.99 4.60 -22.74
CA LYS A 247 12.63 5.28 -24.01
C LYS A 247 12.73 6.80 -23.87
N THR A 248 12.17 7.34 -22.79
CA THR A 248 12.12 8.79 -22.56
C THR A 248 13.45 9.33 -22.05
N GLN A 249 13.84 10.52 -22.52
CA GLN A 249 15.03 11.20 -22.01
C GLN A 249 14.95 11.45 -20.51
N ARG A 250 13.76 11.76 -20.01
CA ARG A 250 13.49 12.03 -18.61
C ARG A 250 13.75 10.81 -17.70
N LEU A 251 13.35 9.61 -18.15
CA LEU A 251 13.64 8.37 -17.43
C LEU A 251 15.14 8.07 -17.43
N LYS A 252 15.85 8.27 -18.55
CA LYS A 252 17.30 8.10 -18.63
C LYS A 252 18.03 8.99 -17.62
N GLU A 253 17.66 10.26 -17.53
CA GLU A 253 18.22 11.21 -16.55
C GLU A 253 17.91 10.80 -15.12
N PHE A 254 16.67 10.35 -14.86
CA PHE A 254 16.27 9.87 -13.54
C PHE A 254 17.11 8.65 -13.10
N LEU A 255 17.27 7.66 -13.98
CA LEU A 255 18.02 6.43 -13.68
C LEU A 255 19.53 6.67 -13.53
N SER A 256 20.11 7.60 -14.29
CA SER A 256 21.52 7.95 -14.18
C SER A 256 21.87 8.58 -12.82
N ASN A 257 20.91 9.23 -12.17
CA ASN A 257 21.05 9.82 -10.84
C ASN A 257 20.63 8.89 -9.69
N ALA A 258 19.92 7.80 -10.01
CA ALA A 258 19.54 6.79 -9.04
C ALA A 258 20.69 5.80 -8.80
N LYS A 259 20.92 5.40 -7.55
CA LYS A 259 21.80 4.27 -7.24
C LYS A 259 21.09 2.99 -7.69
N LEU A 260 21.53 2.39 -8.78
CA LEU A 260 21.13 1.04 -9.24
C LEU A 260 21.84 -0.02 -8.42
#